data_d0cdc2ffc151811a18c6818e4678ebf8
#
_entry.id   d0cdc2ffc151811a18c6818e4678ebf8
#
_cell.length_a   1.000
_cell.length_b   1.000
_cell.length_c   1.000
_cell.angle_alpha   90.00
_cell.angle_beta   90.00
_cell.angle_gamma   90.00
#
_symmetry.space_group_name_H-M   'P 1'
#
loop_
_entity.id
_entity.type
_entity.pdbx_description
1 polymer ?
#
loop_
_entity_poly.entity_id
_entity_poly.type
_entity_poly.pdbx_seq_one_letter_code
_entity_poly.pdbx_strand_id
1 'polypeptide(L)'
;MRVCVIHWVTPMNNPNPTVQATIEIEIPLKTKYCLYARKSTESEERQVLSIDSQVKEMLQIAERDGLEIVEIRRESHSAKNSGQRPVYNELIEDIRKGRFSGILTWAPDRLSRNAGDLGSLVDLMDQGLLIEIRTFGQQFKNSPNEK
;
A
#
# COMPACT_ATOMS: atom_id res chain seq x y z
N MET A 1 5.15 -12.21 -0.28
CA MET A 1 5.61 -13.35 0.56
C MET A 1 4.92 -14.60 0.06
N ARG A 2 5.69 -15.61 -0.23
CA ARG A 2 5.20 -16.89 -0.75
C ARG A 2 5.10 -17.89 0.40
N VAL A 3 3.95 -18.56 0.52
CA VAL A 3 3.79 -19.63 1.50
C VAL A 3 3.86 -20.96 0.73
N CYS A 4 4.89 -21.74 0.99
CA CYS A 4 5.04 -23.08 0.43
C CYS A 4 4.39 -24.09 1.37
N VAL A 5 3.40 -24.82 0.88
CA VAL A 5 2.81 -25.96 1.60
C VAL A 5 3.30 -27.24 0.96
N ILE A 6 4.07 -28.02 1.69
CA ILE A 6 4.59 -29.29 1.22
C ILE A 6 3.64 -30.38 1.71
N HIS A 7 2.94 -31.05 0.78
CA HIS A 7 2.14 -32.23 1.08
C HIS A 7 2.93 -33.51 0.76
N TRP A 8 3.17 -34.31 1.78
CA TRP A 8 3.72 -35.64 1.63
C TRP A 8 2.59 -36.63 1.40
N VAL A 9 2.50 -37.19 0.19
CA VAL A 9 1.63 -38.34 -0.05
C VAL A 9 2.52 -39.58 -0.19
N THR A 10 2.57 -40.37 0.86
CA THR A 10 3.17 -41.70 0.78
C THR A 10 2.07 -42.71 0.44
N PRO A 11 2.07 -43.29 -0.77
CA PRO A 11 1.18 -44.41 -1.07
C PRO A 11 1.59 -45.61 -0.25
N MET A 12 0.63 -46.16 0.49
CA MET A 12 0.83 -47.18 1.50
C MET A 12 1.30 -48.55 0.97
N ASN A 13 1.57 -48.79 -0.29
CA ASN A 13 2.01 -50.06 -0.86
C ASN A 13 2.85 -49.94 -2.13
N ASN A 14 3.70 -48.97 -2.24
CA ASN A 14 4.61 -48.91 -3.38
C ASN A 14 6.05 -49.03 -2.92
N PRO A 15 6.77 -50.09 -3.30
CA PRO A 15 8.17 -50.26 -2.92
C PRO A 15 9.14 -49.34 -3.66
N ASN A 16 8.62 -48.45 -4.57
CA ASN A 16 9.41 -47.47 -5.24
C ASN A 16 8.90 -46.03 -4.89
N PRO A 17 9.56 -45.35 -3.95
CA PRO A 17 9.18 -43.96 -3.62
C PRO A 17 9.73 -43.00 -4.67
N THR A 18 9.12 -42.97 -5.87
CA THR A 18 9.75 -42.23 -6.96
C THR A 18 9.01 -40.96 -7.40
N VAL A 19 7.97 -40.55 -6.72
CA VAL A 19 7.32 -39.28 -7.08
C VAL A 19 6.96 -38.50 -5.81
N GLN A 20 7.84 -37.62 -5.42
CA GLN A 20 7.50 -36.53 -4.51
C GLN A 20 6.86 -35.41 -5.34
N ALA A 21 5.54 -35.36 -5.35
CA ALA A 21 4.85 -34.22 -5.92
C ALA A 21 4.86 -33.08 -4.90
N THR A 22 5.75 -32.13 -5.09
CA THR A 22 5.75 -30.87 -4.32
C THR A 22 4.71 -29.96 -4.99
N ILE A 23 3.58 -29.76 -4.35
CA ILE A 23 2.61 -28.76 -4.78
C ILE A 23 2.97 -27.45 -4.07
N GLU A 24 3.59 -26.54 -4.81
CA GLU A 24 3.76 -25.17 -4.34
C GLU A 24 2.44 -24.43 -4.55
N ILE A 25 1.73 -24.17 -3.47
CA ILE A 25 0.54 -23.31 -3.50
C ILE A 25 1.01 -21.90 -3.19
N GLU A 26 1.07 -21.06 -4.23
CA GLU A 26 1.20 -19.62 -4.04
C GLU A 26 -0.13 -19.08 -3.54
N ILE A 27 -0.22 -18.78 -2.26
CA ILE A 27 -1.34 -18.01 -1.71
C ILE A 27 -0.98 -16.53 -1.91
N PRO A 28 -1.66 -15.80 -2.79
CA PRO A 28 -1.41 -14.37 -2.93
C PRO A 28 -1.73 -13.69 -1.61
N LEU A 29 -0.73 -13.08 -1.00
CA LEU A 29 -0.93 -12.26 0.19
C LEU A 29 -1.75 -11.03 -0.21
N LYS A 30 -2.87 -10.86 0.45
CA LYS A 30 -3.72 -9.67 0.28
C LYS A 30 -2.92 -8.42 0.65
N THR A 31 -2.89 -7.44 -0.25
CA THR A 31 -2.23 -6.16 0.00
C THR A 31 -2.88 -5.44 1.17
N LYS A 32 -2.08 -5.04 2.13
CA LYS A 32 -2.52 -4.26 3.30
C LYS A 32 -2.33 -2.78 3.02
N TYR A 33 -3.42 -2.04 3.05
CA TYR A 33 -3.42 -0.61 2.77
C TYR A 33 -3.44 0.21 4.05
N CYS A 34 -2.67 1.30 4.04
CA CYS A 34 -2.84 2.40 4.97
C CYS A 34 -3.56 3.55 4.24
N LEU A 35 -4.66 4.00 4.79
CA LEU A 35 -5.35 5.18 4.29
C LEU A 35 -4.67 6.43 4.87
N TYR A 36 -4.17 7.29 4.00
CA TYR A 36 -3.50 8.52 4.39
C TYR A 36 -4.28 9.74 3.90
N ALA A 37 -4.71 10.57 4.83
CA ALA A 37 -5.42 11.82 4.56
C ALA A 37 -4.67 13.01 5.12
N ARG A 38 -4.54 14.06 4.34
CA ARG A 38 -3.81 15.26 4.71
C ARG A 38 -4.61 16.51 4.39
N LYS A 39 -4.51 17.50 5.27
CA LYS A 39 -5.08 18.82 5.04
C LYS A 39 -4.36 19.49 3.87
N SER A 40 -5.11 20.13 2.97
CA SER A 40 -4.55 20.95 1.89
C SER A 40 -3.97 22.25 2.44
N THR A 41 -3.21 22.96 1.59
CA THR A 41 -2.75 24.32 1.92
C THR A 41 -3.90 25.31 1.99
N GLU A 42 -3.73 26.39 2.74
CA GLU A 42 -4.76 27.41 2.99
C GLU A 42 -5.40 27.99 1.71
N SER A 43 -4.67 28.04 0.60
CA SER A 43 -5.20 28.50 -0.67
C SER A 43 -6.20 27.58 -1.33
N GLU A 44 -6.21 26.31 -0.94
CA GLU A 44 -7.09 25.28 -1.49
C GLU A 44 -8.29 24.97 -0.56
N GLU A 45 -8.31 25.53 0.64
CA GLU A 45 -9.34 25.22 1.67
C GLU A 45 -10.78 25.52 1.23
N ARG A 46 -10.96 26.37 0.23
CA ARG A 46 -12.30 26.75 -0.27
C ARG A 46 -12.92 25.72 -1.21
N GLN A 47 -12.13 24.76 -1.75
CA GLN A 47 -12.58 23.83 -2.78
C GLN A 47 -12.30 22.35 -2.47
N VAL A 48 -11.61 22.03 -1.37
CA VAL A 48 -11.19 20.68 -1.06
C VAL A 48 -11.91 20.12 0.16
N LEU A 49 -12.26 18.86 0.06
CA LEU A 49 -12.89 18.12 1.14
C LEU A 49 -12.06 18.16 2.42
N SER A 50 -12.72 18.29 3.56
CA SER A 50 -12.09 18.11 4.86
C SER A 50 -11.41 16.73 4.98
N ILE A 51 -10.48 16.58 5.93
CA ILE A 51 -9.81 15.29 6.17
C ILE A 51 -10.85 14.19 6.40
N ASP A 52 -11.88 14.45 7.20
CA ASP A 52 -12.91 13.46 7.50
C ASP A 52 -13.75 13.10 6.28
N SER A 53 -14.04 14.05 5.41
CA SER A 53 -14.71 13.79 4.14
C SER A 53 -13.85 12.97 3.20
N GLN A 54 -12.55 13.26 3.10
CA GLN A 54 -11.59 12.45 2.33
C GLN A 54 -11.58 11.00 2.83
N VAL A 55 -11.48 10.80 4.14
CA VAL A 55 -11.48 9.46 4.75
C VAL A 55 -12.77 8.71 4.41
N LYS A 56 -13.91 9.37 4.54
CA LYS A 56 -15.22 8.77 4.24
C LYS A 56 -15.30 8.30 2.78
N GLU A 57 -14.94 9.16 1.84
CA GLU A 57 -14.93 8.84 0.41
C GLU A 57 -13.96 7.70 0.10
N MET A 58 -12.77 7.72 0.68
CA MET A 58 -11.77 6.68 0.47
C MET A 58 -12.18 5.33 1.05
N LEU A 59 -12.88 5.32 2.19
CA LEU A 59 -13.42 4.09 2.76
C LEU A 59 -14.50 3.47 1.87
N GLN A 60 -15.32 4.29 1.20
CA GLN A 60 -16.29 3.82 0.22
C GLN A 60 -15.61 3.14 -0.97
N ILE A 61 -14.52 3.71 -1.47
CA ILE A 61 -13.71 3.11 -2.53
C ILE A 61 -13.10 1.79 -2.07
N ALA A 62 -12.57 1.75 -0.86
CA ALA A 62 -11.98 0.54 -0.28
C ALA A 62 -13.02 -0.58 -0.17
N GLU A 63 -14.22 -0.28 0.27
CA GLU A 63 -15.32 -1.25 0.34
C GLU A 63 -15.74 -1.73 -1.05
N ARG A 64 -15.93 -0.82 -1.99
CA ARG A 64 -16.31 -1.15 -3.37
C ARG A 64 -15.29 -2.06 -4.05
N ASP A 65 -14.01 -1.79 -3.87
CA ASP A 65 -12.92 -2.49 -4.54
C ASP A 65 -12.33 -3.64 -3.71
N GLY A 66 -12.86 -3.90 -2.53
CA GLY A 66 -12.42 -4.96 -1.65
C GLY A 66 -11.01 -4.77 -1.08
N LEU A 67 -10.61 -3.53 -0.83
CA LEU A 67 -9.30 -3.20 -0.27
C LEU A 67 -9.28 -3.42 1.24
N GLU A 68 -8.23 -4.05 1.74
CA GLU A 68 -8.03 -4.23 3.18
C GLU A 68 -7.33 -3.01 3.77
N ILE A 69 -8.09 -2.17 4.48
CA ILE A 69 -7.56 -1.01 5.20
C ILE A 69 -7.18 -1.44 6.61
N VAL A 70 -5.89 -1.45 6.90
CA VAL A 70 -5.36 -1.86 8.21
C VAL A 70 -5.34 -0.69 9.19
N GLU A 71 -5.01 0.50 8.69
CA GLU A 71 -4.88 1.70 9.52
C GLU A 71 -5.28 2.96 8.73
N ILE A 72 -5.79 3.95 9.45
CA ILE A 72 -6.13 5.26 8.90
C ILE A 72 -5.24 6.30 9.57
N ARG A 73 -4.51 7.08 8.78
CA ARG A 73 -3.62 8.14 9.26
C ARG A 73 -4.08 9.50 8.76
N ARG A 74 -4.14 10.44 9.67
CA ARG A 74 -4.54 11.81 9.41
C ARG A 74 -3.41 12.75 9.75
N GLU A 75 -3.07 13.63 8.81
CA GLU A 75 -2.04 14.65 9.01
C GLU A 75 -2.67 16.05 8.89
N SER A 76 -2.65 16.78 9.98
CA SER A 76 -3.23 18.13 10.07
C SER A 76 -2.22 19.23 9.80
N HIS A 77 -0.92 18.93 9.83
CA HIS A 77 0.12 19.93 9.62
C HIS A 77 0.24 20.31 8.15
N SER A 78 0.30 21.62 7.88
CA SER A 78 0.58 22.09 6.53
C SER A 78 2.01 21.73 6.13
N ALA A 79 2.14 21.12 4.97
CA ALA A 79 3.44 20.67 4.47
C ALA A 79 4.28 21.81 3.85
N LYS A 80 4.16 23.05 4.36
CA LYS A 80 4.93 24.20 3.86
C LYS A 80 6.44 24.03 4.03
N ASN A 81 6.84 23.27 5.04
CA ASN A 81 8.25 22.98 5.29
C ASN A 81 8.50 21.48 5.10
N SER A 82 9.38 21.15 4.17
CA SER A 82 9.84 19.78 3.98
C SER A 82 10.44 19.26 5.30
N GLY A 83 9.99 18.12 5.77
CA GLY A 83 10.41 17.53 7.04
C GLY A 83 9.40 17.65 8.19
N GLN A 84 8.35 18.45 8.06
CA GLN A 84 7.31 18.58 9.10
C GLN A 84 6.06 17.75 8.81
N ARG A 85 6.28 16.49 8.40
CA ARG A 85 5.21 15.54 8.16
C ARG A 85 5.45 14.27 8.97
N PRO A 86 5.30 14.34 10.30
CA PRO A 86 5.62 13.20 11.18
C PRO A 86 4.79 11.96 10.84
N VAL A 87 3.52 12.11 10.52
CA VAL A 87 2.63 11.00 10.18
C VAL A 87 3.05 10.33 8.86
N TYR A 88 3.43 11.13 7.87
CA TYR A 88 3.95 10.63 6.60
C TYR A 88 5.28 9.88 6.79
N ASN A 89 6.18 10.44 7.58
CA ASN A 89 7.47 9.81 7.84
C ASN A 89 7.30 8.46 8.56
N GLU A 90 6.41 8.37 9.53
CA GLU A 90 6.04 7.11 10.17
C GLU A 90 5.45 6.11 9.18
N LEU A 91 4.60 6.56 8.26
CA LEU A 91 4.04 5.71 7.22
C LEU A 91 5.14 5.09 6.35
N ILE A 92 6.11 5.88 5.91
CA ILE A 92 7.24 5.41 5.11
C ILE A 92 8.05 4.36 5.89
N GLU A 93 8.34 4.63 7.17
CA GLU A 93 9.06 3.67 8.01
C GLU A 93 8.29 2.36 8.22
N ASP A 94 6.99 2.43 8.41
CA ASP A 94 6.14 1.25 8.57
C ASP A 94 6.06 0.42 7.29
N ILE A 95 6.08 1.06 6.13
CA ILE A 95 6.18 0.36 4.84
C ILE A 95 7.53 -0.35 4.72
N ARG A 96 8.62 0.29 5.13
CA ARG A 96 9.95 -0.34 5.16
C ARG A 96 10.00 -1.55 6.08
N LYS A 97 9.26 -1.52 7.18
CA LYS A 97 9.14 -2.64 8.13
C LYS A 97 8.18 -3.74 7.66
N GLY A 98 7.48 -3.53 6.54
CA GLY A 98 6.53 -4.49 6.00
C GLY A 98 5.15 -4.50 6.65
N ARG A 99 4.78 -3.48 7.42
CA ARG A 99 3.45 -3.37 8.04
C ARG A 99 2.36 -3.12 7.02
N PHE A 100 2.66 -2.31 6.00
CA PHE A 100 1.77 -2.01 4.89
C PHE A 100 2.50 -2.22 3.57
N SER A 101 1.79 -2.61 2.54
CA SER A 101 2.30 -2.74 1.18
C SER A 101 1.52 -1.90 0.16
N GLY A 102 0.50 -1.19 0.60
CA GLY A 102 -0.30 -0.30 -0.22
C GLY A 102 -0.65 1.00 0.50
N ILE A 103 -0.87 2.04 -0.27
CA ILE A 103 -1.33 3.35 0.22
C ILE A 103 -2.62 3.71 -0.50
N LEU A 104 -3.61 4.15 0.25
CA LEU A 104 -4.83 4.73 -0.27
C LEU A 104 -4.89 6.21 0.15
N THR A 105 -4.98 7.12 -0.80
CA THR A 105 -5.02 8.56 -0.53
C THR A 105 -5.95 9.27 -1.51
N TRP A 106 -6.37 10.49 -1.20
CA TRP A 106 -7.28 11.26 -2.04
C TRP A 106 -6.68 11.61 -3.41
N ALA A 107 -5.47 12.11 -3.41
CA ALA A 107 -4.79 12.54 -4.62
C ALA A 107 -3.27 12.37 -4.47
N PRO A 108 -2.51 12.27 -5.58
CA PRO A 108 -1.07 12.09 -5.52
C PRO A 108 -0.34 13.21 -4.78
N ASP A 109 -0.82 14.45 -4.85
CA ASP A 109 -0.26 15.62 -4.17
C ASP A 109 -0.42 15.56 -2.64
N ARG A 110 -1.27 14.68 -2.13
CA ARG A 110 -1.38 14.41 -0.69
C ARG A 110 -0.21 13.58 -0.17
N LEU A 111 0.38 12.75 -1.02
CA LEU A 111 1.56 11.97 -0.69
C LEU A 111 2.85 12.71 -0.99
N SER A 112 3.02 13.13 -2.23
CA SER A 112 4.25 13.71 -2.73
C SER A 112 4.06 15.18 -3.08
N ARG A 113 4.88 16.04 -2.50
CA ARG A 113 4.90 17.47 -2.78
C ARG A 113 6.17 17.94 -3.46
N ASN A 114 7.20 17.15 -3.41
CA ASN A 114 8.51 17.49 -3.96
C ASN A 114 9.17 16.24 -4.52
N ALA A 115 10.26 16.46 -5.23
CA ALA A 115 11.01 15.36 -5.85
C ALA A 115 11.59 14.37 -4.81
N GLY A 116 11.90 14.83 -3.61
CA GLY A 116 12.40 13.99 -2.53
C GLY A 116 11.34 12.99 -2.03
N ASP A 117 10.12 13.46 -1.80
CA ASP A 117 9.00 12.59 -1.41
C ASP A 117 8.70 11.57 -2.50
N LEU A 118 8.62 12.02 -3.76
CA LEU A 118 8.41 11.14 -4.89
C LEU A 118 9.51 10.09 -5.02
N GLY A 119 10.76 10.50 -4.87
CA GLY A 119 11.92 9.61 -4.92
C GLY A 119 11.84 8.51 -3.85
N SER A 120 11.42 8.85 -2.63
CA SER A 120 11.23 7.88 -1.55
C SER A 120 10.15 6.85 -1.88
N LEU A 121 9.03 7.28 -2.47
CA LEU A 121 7.95 6.38 -2.88
C LEU A 121 8.38 5.45 -4.01
N VAL A 122 9.07 6.00 -5.02
CA VAL A 122 9.61 5.21 -6.14
C VAL A 122 10.62 4.17 -5.64
N ASP A 123 11.51 4.56 -4.72
CA ASP A 123 12.49 3.66 -4.12
C ASP A 123 11.81 2.49 -3.40
N LEU A 124 10.77 2.75 -2.62
CA LEU A 124 9.99 1.71 -1.96
C LEU A 124 9.28 0.77 -2.96
N MET A 125 8.80 1.31 -4.07
CA MET A 125 8.21 0.50 -5.14
C MET A 125 9.27 -0.36 -5.83
N ASP A 126 10.45 0.19 -6.10
CA ASP A 126 11.57 -0.55 -6.73
C ASP A 126 12.09 -1.67 -5.82
N GLN A 127 12.09 -1.49 -4.52
CA GLN A 127 12.43 -2.51 -3.54
C GLN A 127 11.33 -3.58 -3.36
N GLY A 128 10.15 -3.39 -3.94
CA GLY A 128 9.01 -4.29 -3.77
C GLY A 128 8.31 -4.19 -2.42
N LEU A 129 8.63 -3.18 -1.61
CA LEU A 129 8.00 -2.94 -0.30
C LEU A 129 6.66 -2.24 -0.44
N LEU A 130 6.51 -1.38 -1.44
CA LEU A 130 5.28 -0.71 -1.80
C LEU A 130 4.78 -1.26 -3.13
N ILE A 131 3.65 -1.94 -3.12
CA ILE A 131 3.10 -2.64 -4.31
C ILE A 131 2.17 -1.72 -5.09
N GLU A 132 1.35 -0.93 -4.38
CA GLU A 132 0.31 -0.12 -5.02
C GLU A 132 0.09 1.18 -4.26
N ILE A 133 -0.09 2.25 -5.03
CA ILE A 133 -0.62 3.52 -4.55
C ILE A 133 -1.95 3.74 -5.27
N ARG A 134 -3.01 3.90 -4.50
CA ARG A 134 -4.34 4.13 -5.01
C ARG A 134 -4.87 5.48 -4.59
N THR A 135 -5.42 6.20 -5.56
CA THR A 135 -6.07 7.49 -5.32
C THR A 135 -7.52 7.44 -5.78
N PHE A 136 -8.27 8.50 -5.53
CA PHE A 136 -9.68 8.59 -5.91
C PHE A 136 -9.92 8.30 -7.40
N GLY A 137 -9.05 8.78 -8.28
CA GLY A 137 -9.22 8.63 -9.73
C GLY A 137 -8.13 7.81 -10.43
N GLN A 138 -7.09 7.38 -9.73
CA GLN A 138 -5.92 6.76 -10.33
C GLN A 138 -5.38 5.61 -9.49
N GLN A 139 -4.72 4.69 -10.17
CA GLN A 139 -4.08 3.54 -9.56
C GLN A 139 -2.66 3.39 -10.12
N PHE A 140 -1.68 3.38 -9.23
CA PHE A 140 -0.27 3.19 -9.58
C PHE A 140 0.20 1.86 -9.00
N LYS A 141 0.54 0.92 -9.86
CA LYS A 141 1.06 -0.38 -9.48
C LYS A 141 2.54 -0.50 -9.81
N ASN A 142 3.24 -1.28 -9.02
CA ASN A 142 4.62 -1.65 -9.33
C ASN A 142 4.65 -2.69 -10.44
N SER A 143 4.42 -2.24 -11.68
CA SER A 143 4.56 -3.08 -12.86
C SER A 143 5.61 -2.51 -13.82
N PRO A 144 6.29 -3.35 -14.59
CA PRO A 144 7.33 -2.90 -15.52
C PRO A 144 6.84 -1.89 -16.57
N ASN A 145 5.55 -1.87 -16.84
CA ASN A 145 4.92 -1.04 -17.88
C ASN A 145 4.31 0.27 -17.35
N GLU A 146 4.32 0.50 -16.04
CA GLU A 146 3.67 1.65 -15.40
C GLU A 146 4.66 2.59 -14.68
N LYS A 147 5.94 2.36 -14.88
CA LYS A 147 7.01 3.20 -14.32
C LYS A 147 7.30 4.42 -15.20
#